data_5da61e8c20ed2d145a06a12299426a1d
#
_entry.id   5da61e8c20ed2d145a06a12299426a1d
#
_cell.length_a   1.000
_cell.length_b   1.000
_cell.length_c   1.000
_cell.angle_alpha   90.00
_cell.angle_beta   90.00
_cell.angle_gamma   90.00
#
_symmetry.space_group_name_H-M   'P 1'
#
loop_
_entity.id
_entity.type
_entity.pdbx_description
1 polymer ?
#
loop_
_entity_poly.entity_id
_entity_poly.type
_entity_poly.pdbx_seq_one_letter_code
_entity_poly.pdbx_strand_id
1 'polypeptide(L)'
;KLFLCLVDMKFKGVKIDVPKAIQFGRHLKKRRDQIINAIQSITTIRVDIWAAASIKKLLDHLHIKDYKVTPKSKMPQLPKDYLRTHNNKCLRMIAKAREYDKAVNTFIDGLLEYVHEGRIHADINQIRSDSGGTVTGRFSMSNPNLQQIPARGYIGKKMRELFIPEEGQQWASFDYSQQEPRIVVHYALKLELPGTDKLEDEFNKEDADFHQIVADMANISRTQAKTINLGLFYGMGKLKLQRELGLDPNRAKELFNEYHNKVPFVRRLSQELIKFAKENKLLFTLHDRFCRFNKWETTNKEWNPETNRFTEVPLYTEHEAKEAYKAEMLDKYKENKIDPNYMDYFERYYTPAFTYKALNRLIQGSAADMTKKAMVDLHE
;
A
#
# COMPACT_ATOMS: atom_id res chain seq x y z
N LYS A 1 -25.77 -11.31 -6.15
CA LYS A 1 -24.83 -12.28 -6.73
C LYS A 1 -23.49 -12.30 -5.97
N LEU A 2 -22.71 -11.21 -5.92
CA LEU A 2 -21.40 -11.17 -5.24
C LEU A 2 -21.46 -11.67 -3.78
N PHE A 3 -22.49 -11.29 -3.02
CA PHE A 3 -22.64 -11.72 -1.64
C PHE A 3 -22.72 -13.25 -1.53
N LEU A 4 -23.50 -13.91 -2.40
CA LEU A 4 -23.62 -15.37 -2.44
C LEU A 4 -22.26 -16.02 -2.77
N CYS A 5 -21.56 -15.52 -3.79
CA CYS A 5 -20.22 -15.97 -4.12
C CYS A 5 -19.27 -15.92 -2.91
N LEU A 6 -19.29 -14.84 -2.13
CA LEU A 6 -18.42 -14.69 -0.96
C LEU A 6 -18.84 -15.57 0.22
N VAL A 7 -20.16 -15.84 0.37
CA VAL A 7 -20.67 -16.79 1.37
C VAL A 7 -20.17 -18.20 1.03
N ASP A 8 -20.29 -18.62 -0.22
CA ASP A 8 -19.83 -19.93 -0.67
C ASP A 8 -18.31 -20.08 -0.55
N MET A 9 -17.56 -19.04 -0.92
CA MET A 9 -16.10 -19.01 -0.72
C MET A 9 -15.71 -19.15 0.76
N LYS A 10 -16.40 -18.44 1.66
CA LYS A 10 -16.15 -18.53 3.10
C LYS A 10 -16.57 -19.88 3.65
N PHE A 11 -17.73 -20.39 3.25
CA PHE A 11 -18.25 -21.69 3.68
C PHE A 11 -17.32 -22.83 3.23
N LYS A 12 -16.89 -22.83 1.97
CA LYS A 12 -15.94 -23.82 1.44
C LYS A 12 -14.58 -23.69 2.13
N GLY A 13 -14.09 -22.48 2.37
CA GLY A 13 -12.76 -22.21 2.91
C GLY A 13 -11.64 -22.71 2.00
N VAL A 14 -10.41 -22.69 2.49
CA VAL A 14 -9.21 -23.12 1.76
C VAL A 14 -8.56 -24.29 2.49
N LYS A 15 -8.35 -25.42 1.79
CA LYS A 15 -7.73 -26.62 2.34
C LYS A 15 -6.23 -26.40 2.55
N ILE A 16 -5.71 -26.83 3.70
CA ILE A 16 -4.29 -26.73 4.06
C ILE A 16 -3.75 -28.10 4.48
N ASP A 17 -2.53 -28.38 4.05
CA ASP A 17 -1.76 -29.56 4.48
C ASP A 17 -1.14 -29.28 5.86
N VAL A 18 -1.90 -29.59 6.92
CA VAL A 18 -1.52 -29.34 8.31
C VAL A 18 -0.22 -30.07 8.71
N PRO A 19 -0.05 -31.37 8.41
CA PRO A 19 1.22 -32.07 8.71
C PRO A 19 2.43 -31.41 8.06
N LYS A 20 2.33 -31.02 6.79
CA LYS A 20 3.39 -30.32 6.05
C LYS A 20 3.66 -28.93 6.62
N ALA A 21 2.62 -28.20 7.04
CA ALA A 21 2.76 -26.89 7.69
C ALA A 21 3.54 -27.00 9.01
N ILE A 22 3.20 -27.95 9.87
CA ILE A 22 3.88 -28.22 11.15
C ILE A 22 5.35 -28.60 10.88
N GLN A 23 5.60 -29.50 9.92
CA GLN A 23 6.95 -29.92 9.55
C GLN A 23 7.79 -28.74 9.05
N PHE A 24 7.22 -27.91 8.18
CA PHE A 24 7.88 -26.72 7.68
C PHE A 24 8.17 -25.70 8.78
N GLY A 25 7.26 -25.49 9.70
CA GLY A 25 7.45 -24.65 10.89
C GLY A 25 8.63 -25.11 11.73
N ARG A 26 8.71 -26.42 12.05
CA ARG A 26 9.83 -27.02 12.77
C ARG A 26 11.15 -26.85 12.03
N HIS A 27 11.15 -27.00 10.70
CA HIS A 27 12.35 -26.78 9.88
C HIS A 27 12.84 -25.33 9.97
N LEU A 28 11.93 -24.35 9.86
CA LEU A 28 12.30 -22.93 9.95
C LEU A 28 12.77 -22.54 11.35
N LYS A 29 12.14 -23.05 12.42
CA LYS A 29 12.59 -22.88 13.83
C LYS A 29 14.02 -23.39 13.99
N LYS A 30 14.31 -24.61 13.51
CA LYS A 30 15.66 -25.19 13.55
C LYS A 30 16.68 -24.32 12.81
N ARG A 31 16.33 -23.82 11.63
CA ARG A 31 17.21 -22.94 10.84
C ARG A 31 17.48 -21.61 11.53
N ARG A 32 16.46 -20.99 12.13
CA ARG A 32 16.58 -19.78 12.94
C ARG A 32 17.56 -20.00 14.10
N ASP A 33 17.37 -21.07 14.85
CA ASP A 33 18.19 -21.38 16.03
C ASP A 33 19.64 -21.70 15.65
N GLN A 34 19.88 -22.39 14.53
CA GLN A 34 21.22 -22.59 13.98
C GLN A 34 21.92 -21.25 13.68
N ILE A 35 21.20 -20.27 13.14
CA ILE A 35 21.75 -18.94 12.87
C ILE A 35 22.07 -18.20 14.16
N ILE A 36 21.19 -18.24 15.15
CA ILE A 36 21.41 -17.60 16.46
C ILE A 36 22.63 -18.21 17.16
N ASN A 37 22.75 -19.54 17.15
CA ASN A 37 23.89 -20.23 17.71
C ASN A 37 25.21 -19.91 16.96
N ALA A 38 25.17 -19.78 15.64
CA ALA A 38 26.31 -19.35 14.87
C ALA A 38 26.75 -17.91 15.17
N ILE A 39 25.81 -16.99 15.40
CA ILE A 39 26.13 -15.63 15.88
C ILE A 39 26.80 -15.71 17.26
N GLN A 40 26.27 -16.52 18.17
CA GLN A 40 26.86 -16.71 19.50
C GLN A 40 28.28 -17.30 19.41
N SER A 41 28.52 -18.26 18.54
CA SER A 41 29.87 -18.84 18.35
C SER A 41 30.87 -17.82 17.81
N ILE A 42 30.43 -16.87 16.99
CA ILE A 42 31.30 -15.82 16.42
C ILE A 42 31.58 -14.70 17.44
N THR A 43 30.57 -14.34 18.25
CA THR A 43 30.59 -13.10 19.07
C THR A 43 30.58 -13.35 20.56
N THR A 44 30.47 -14.61 21.01
CA THR A 44 30.24 -15.03 22.41
C THR A 44 28.92 -14.45 23.02
N ILE A 45 28.14 -13.70 22.28
CA ILE A 45 26.90 -13.08 22.72
C ILE A 45 25.70 -13.89 22.25
N ARG A 46 24.85 -14.31 23.19
CA ARG A 46 23.54 -14.87 22.86
C ARG A 46 22.57 -13.73 22.56
N VAL A 47 22.09 -13.68 21.31
CA VAL A 47 21.26 -12.58 20.81
C VAL A 47 19.79 -12.97 20.80
N ASP A 48 18.96 -12.14 21.45
CA ASP A 48 17.53 -12.06 21.13
C ASP A 48 17.37 -11.15 19.90
N ILE A 49 16.93 -11.74 18.79
CA ILE A 49 16.87 -11.07 17.48
C ILE A 49 15.82 -9.95 17.42
N TRP A 50 14.89 -9.84 18.36
CA TRP A 50 13.86 -8.81 18.42
C TRP A 50 14.09 -7.77 19.52
N ALA A 51 14.77 -8.13 20.60
CA ALA A 51 15.01 -7.23 21.72
C ALA A 51 16.07 -6.18 21.37
N ALA A 52 15.66 -4.90 21.31
CA ALA A 52 16.53 -3.80 20.95
C ALA A 52 17.77 -3.68 21.86
N ALA A 53 17.63 -3.97 23.16
CA ALA A 53 18.74 -3.98 24.11
C ALA A 53 19.74 -5.11 23.82
N SER A 54 19.29 -6.30 23.43
CA SER A 54 20.14 -7.42 23.05
C SER A 54 20.91 -7.10 21.75
N ILE A 55 20.22 -6.55 20.78
CA ILE A 55 20.85 -6.09 19.53
C ILE A 55 21.88 -4.99 19.80
N LYS A 56 21.59 -4.02 20.70
CA LYS A 56 22.55 -2.98 21.07
C LYS A 56 23.85 -3.56 21.61
N LYS A 57 23.77 -4.54 22.55
CA LYS A 57 24.95 -5.23 23.07
C LYS A 57 25.79 -5.87 21.97
N LEU A 58 25.15 -6.49 20.97
CA LEU A 58 25.85 -7.05 19.81
C LEU A 58 26.52 -5.98 18.96
N LEU A 59 25.84 -4.86 18.68
CA LEU A 59 26.39 -3.74 17.89
C LEU A 59 27.59 -3.11 18.60
N ASP A 60 27.51 -2.89 19.92
CA ASP A 60 28.60 -2.36 20.75
C ASP A 60 29.83 -3.30 20.70
N HIS A 61 29.61 -4.61 20.82
CA HIS A 61 30.67 -5.63 20.70
C HIS A 61 31.32 -5.65 19.32
N LEU A 62 30.53 -5.47 18.26
CA LEU A 62 31.02 -5.44 16.87
C LEU A 62 31.55 -4.06 16.45
N HIS A 63 31.58 -3.07 17.36
CA HIS A 63 31.98 -1.68 17.11
C HIS A 63 31.22 -0.99 15.97
N ILE A 64 29.94 -1.38 15.75
CA ILE A 64 29.08 -0.83 14.72
C ILE A 64 28.32 0.36 15.30
N LYS A 65 28.47 1.56 14.69
CA LYS A 65 27.86 2.82 15.14
C LYS A 65 27.01 3.53 14.06
N ASP A 66 27.02 3.02 12.85
CA ASP A 66 26.37 3.61 11.67
C ASP A 66 24.87 3.30 11.54
N TYR A 67 24.14 3.32 12.66
CA TYR A 67 22.71 3.05 12.72
C TYR A 67 21.92 4.22 13.31
N LYS A 68 20.63 4.31 12.93
CA LYS A 68 19.69 5.28 13.49
C LYS A 68 19.20 4.79 14.87
N VAL A 69 18.89 5.74 15.75
CA VAL A 69 18.28 5.45 17.05
C VAL A 69 16.86 5.99 17.15
N THR A 70 16.05 5.37 18.02
CA THR A 70 14.72 5.86 18.35
C THR A 70 14.81 7.19 19.12
N PRO A 71 13.97 8.20 18.84
CA PRO A 71 14.05 9.49 19.51
C PRO A 71 13.93 9.42 21.04
N LYS A 72 12.99 8.62 21.54
CA LYS A 72 12.69 8.49 22.97
C LYS A 72 13.63 7.56 23.70
N SER A 73 13.75 6.31 23.27
CA SER A 73 14.49 5.26 24.00
C SER A 73 15.97 5.17 23.63
N LYS A 74 16.42 5.92 22.62
CA LYS A 74 17.79 5.89 22.08
C LYS A 74 18.29 4.48 21.69
N MET A 75 17.36 3.58 21.40
CA MET A 75 17.65 2.21 20.98
C MET A 75 17.87 2.11 19.46
N PRO A 76 18.67 1.12 18.98
CA PRO A 76 18.94 0.92 17.59
C PRO A 76 17.67 0.72 16.75
N GLN A 77 17.55 1.46 15.65
CA GLN A 77 16.56 1.24 14.59
C GLN A 77 17.24 0.51 13.44
N LEU A 78 16.93 -0.76 13.27
CA LEU A 78 17.52 -1.60 12.23
C LEU A 78 16.45 -2.03 11.22
N PRO A 79 16.18 -1.21 10.19
CA PRO A 79 15.28 -1.58 9.11
C PRO A 79 15.76 -2.86 8.41
N LYS A 80 14.81 -3.58 7.79
CA LYS A 80 15.09 -4.85 7.10
C LYS A 80 16.19 -4.70 6.05
N ASP A 81 16.15 -3.60 5.29
CA ASP A 81 17.13 -3.36 4.21
C ASP A 81 18.51 -3.06 4.77
N TYR A 82 18.61 -2.24 5.83
CA TYR A 82 19.88 -2.00 6.52
C TYR A 82 20.54 -3.33 6.96
N LEU A 83 19.78 -4.21 7.61
CA LEU A 83 20.30 -5.50 8.05
C LEU A 83 20.74 -6.41 6.89
N ARG A 84 19.98 -6.40 5.77
CA ARG A 84 20.25 -7.26 4.62
C ARG A 84 21.48 -6.83 3.81
N THR A 85 21.69 -5.52 3.68
CA THR A 85 22.76 -4.96 2.84
C THR A 85 24.01 -4.61 3.60
N HIS A 86 24.00 -4.71 4.93
CA HIS A 86 25.12 -4.36 5.78
C HIS A 86 26.34 -5.29 5.54
N ASN A 87 27.55 -4.71 5.57
CA ASN A 87 28.79 -5.46 5.32
C ASN A 87 29.07 -6.52 6.40
N ASN A 88 28.62 -6.32 7.63
CA ASN A 88 28.83 -7.27 8.72
C ASN A 88 27.95 -8.52 8.55
N LYS A 89 28.56 -9.69 8.63
CA LYS A 89 27.91 -11.00 8.48
C LYS A 89 26.84 -11.23 9.55
N CYS A 90 27.10 -10.87 10.81
CA CYS A 90 26.16 -11.11 11.92
C CYS A 90 24.86 -10.34 11.71
N LEU A 91 24.89 -9.11 11.16
CA LEU A 91 23.68 -8.34 10.89
C LEU A 91 22.85 -8.96 9.74
N ARG A 92 23.49 -9.47 8.69
CA ARG A 92 22.77 -10.23 7.65
C ARG A 92 22.18 -11.53 8.20
N MET A 93 22.86 -12.19 9.12
CA MET A 93 22.35 -13.38 9.82
C MET A 93 21.13 -13.06 10.67
N ILE A 94 21.11 -11.92 11.40
CA ILE A 94 19.92 -11.43 12.12
C ILE A 94 18.76 -11.20 11.14
N ALA A 95 19.00 -10.56 10.00
CA ALA A 95 17.95 -10.36 9.00
C ALA A 95 17.32 -11.69 8.58
N LYS A 96 18.14 -12.72 8.37
CA LYS A 96 17.69 -14.05 7.98
C LYS A 96 16.97 -14.79 9.11
N ALA A 97 17.47 -14.70 10.33
CA ALA A 97 16.81 -15.27 11.50
C ALA A 97 15.42 -14.65 11.73
N ARG A 98 15.30 -13.31 11.63
CA ARG A 98 14.01 -12.59 11.69
C ARG A 98 13.06 -13.01 10.56
N GLU A 99 13.57 -13.27 9.37
CA GLU A 99 12.75 -13.74 8.25
C GLU A 99 12.14 -15.12 8.55
N TYR A 100 12.92 -16.06 9.09
CA TYR A 100 12.43 -17.38 9.50
C TYR A 100 11.47 -17.29 10.69
N ASP A 101 11.81 -16.52 11.70
CA ASP A 101 10.96 -16.33 12.88
C ASP A 101 9.60 -15.73 12.52
N LYS A 102 9.58 -14.68 11.70
CA LYS A 102 8.33 -14.08 11.20
C LYS A 102 7.53 -15.08 10.36
N ALA A 103 8.19 -15.90 9.53
CA ALA A 103 7.50 -16.90 8.73
C ALA A 103 6.80 -17.94 9.61
N VAL A 104 7.41 -18.33 10.71
CA VAL A 104 6.81 -19.26 11.67
C VAL A 104 5.67 -18.59 12.42
N ASN A 105 5.97 -17.54 13.19
CA ASN A 105 5.01 -16.96 14.14
C ASN A 105 3.82 -16.29 13.47
N THR A 106 4.06 -15.57 12.36
CA THR A 106 3.00 -14.81 11.68
C THR A 106 2.22 -15.65 10.67
N PHE A 107 2.91 -16.54 9.94
CA PHE A 107 2.26 -17.23 8.83
C PHE A 107 1.95 -18.70 9.15
N ILE A 108 2.85 -19.46 9.77
CA ILE A 108 2.58 -20.88 10.03
C ILE A 108 1.71 -21.03 11.29
N ASP A 109 2.24 -20.61 12.43
CA ASP A 109 1.53 -20.75 13.71
C ASP A 109 0.21 -19.92 13.67
N GLY A 110 0.26 -18.67 13.16
CA GLY A 110 -0.93 -17.83 12.99
C GLY A 110 -1.97 -18.34 11.99
N LEU A 111 -1.62 -19.19 11.00
CA LEU A 111 -2.60 -19.85 10.14
C LEU A 111 -3.18 -21.08 10.83
N LEU A 112 -2.35 -21.85 11.53
CA LEU A 112 -2.78 -23.09 12.20
C LEU A 112 -3.81 -22.83 13.30
N GLU A 113 -3.80 -21.65 13.94
CA GLU A 113 -4.82 -21.23 14.92
C GLU A 113 -6.24 -21.15 14.33
N TYR A 114 -6.35 -20.93 13.00
CA TYR A 114 -7.63 -20.79 12.31
C TYR A 114 -8.02 -22.04 11.49
N VAL A 115 -7.29 -23.15 11.69
CA VAL A 115 -7.62 -24.38 10.98
C VAL A 115 -8.78 -25.11 11.68
N HIS A 116 -9.83 -25.35 10.93
CA HIS A 116 -10.96 -26.19 11.34
C HIS A 116 -11.14 -27.28 10.29
N GLU A 117 -11.11 -28.55 10.69
CA GLU A 117 -11.24 -29.73 9.81
C GLU A 117 -10.33 -29.69 8.58
N GLY A 118 -9.07 -29.22 8.76
CA GLY A 118 -8.09 -29.13 7.68
C GLY A 118 -8.28 -27.94 6.72
N ARG A 119 -9.16 -26.99 7.07
CA ARG A 119 -9.49 -25.82 6.23
C ARG A 119 -9.38 -24.51 7.02
N ILE A 120 -9.21 -23.43 6.30
CA ILE A 120 -9.20 -22.07 6.83
C ILE A 120 -10.35 -21.29 6.20
N HIS A 121 -11.22 -20.71 7.04
CA HIS A 121 -12.40 -19.95 6.67
C HIS A 121 -12.25 -18.47 6.99
N ALA A 122 -11.36 -17.79 6.27
CA ALA A 122 -11.05 -16.38 6.50
C ALA A 122 -12.26 -15.47 6.26
N ASP A 123 -12.35 -14.39 7.02
CA ASP A 123 -13.33 -13.34 6.79
C ASP A 123 -12.95 -12.51 5.57
N ILE A 124 -13.93 -12.25 4.69
CA ILE A 124 -13.77 -11.45 3.48
C ILE A 124 -14.56 -10.14 3.66
N ASN A 125 -13.85 -9.03 3.89
CA ASN A 125 -14.46 -7.73 4.12
C ASN A 125 -14.64 -6.99 2.79
N GLN A 126 -15.90 -6.73 2.39
CA GLN A 126 -16.25 -6.04 1.15
C GLN A 126 -16.29 -4.51 1.29
N ILE A 127 -16.68 -4.04 2.47
CA ILE A 127 -17.00 -2.64 2.76
C ILE A 127 -16.11 -2.19 3.92
N ARG A 128 -15.72 -0.93 3.91
CA ARG A 128 -14.98 -0.33 5.03
C ARG A 128 -15.89 -0.26 6.27
N SER A 129 -15.41 -0.86 7.36
CA SER A 129 -16.01 -0.79 8.69
C SER A 129 -14.91 -0.63 9.75
N ASP A 130 -15.29 -0.55 11.00
CA ASP A 130 -14.32 -0.49 12.12
C ASP A 130 -13.52 -1.80 12.25
N SER A 131 -14.10 -2.91 11.79
CA SER A 131 -13.46 -4.24 11.81
C SER A 131 -12.59 -4.55 10.58
N GLY A 132 -12.62 -3.73 9.53
CA GLY A 132 -11.81 -3.97 8.33
C GLY A 132 -12.33 -3.29 7.07
N GLY A 133 -11.93 -3.83 5.91
CA GLY A 133 -12.30 -3.29 4.60
C GLY A 133 -11.40 -2.16 4.11
N THR A 134 -11.63 -1.70 2.89
CA THR A 134 -10.86 -0.64 2.23
C THR A 134 -11.76 0.46 1.69
N VAL A 135 -11.26 1.69 1.65
CA VAL A 135 -12.01 2.83 1.07
C VAL A 135 -12.14 2.76 -0.45
N THR A 136 -11.33 1.95 -1.12
CA THR A 136 -11.36 1.76 -2.57
C THR A 136 -12.32 0.66 -3.00
N GLY A 137 -12.84 -0.13 -2.07
CA GLY A 137 -13.69 -1.27 -2.37
C GLY A 137 -12.93 -2.56 -2.71
N ARG A 138 -11.60 -2.57 -2.63
CA ARG A 138 -10.85 -3.83 -2.65
C ARG A 138 -11.25 -4.69 -1.46
N PHE A 139 -11.22 -6.01 -1.62
CA PHE A 139 -11.37 -6.88 -0.46
C PHE A 139 -10.21 -6.70 0.52
N SER A 140 -10.49 -6.84 1.78
CA SER A 140 -9.50 -7.18 2.78
C SER A 140 -9.91 -8.46 3.49
N MET A 141 -8.93 -9.19 4.02
CA MET A 141 -9.19 -10.42 4.75
C MET A 141 -8.70 -10.31 6.20
N SER A 142 -9.42 -10.98 7.08
CA SER A 142 -9.07 -11.12 8.50
C SER A 142 -9.42 -12.53 8.99
N ASN A 143 -8.90 -12.90 10.13
CA ASN A 143 -9.17 -14.16 10.82
C ASN A 143 -9.02 -15.43 9.94
N PRO A 144 -7.86 -15.66 9.29
CA PRO A 144 -6.64 -14.86 9.18
C PRO A 144 -6.59 -14.01 7.89
N ASN A 145 -5.60 -13.11 7.77
CA ASN A 145 -5.40 -12.36 6.53
C ASN A 145 -4.60 -13.19 5.50
N LEU A 146 -5.31 -13.95 4.67
CA LEU A 146 -4.71 -14.78 3.62
C LEU A 146 -4.03 -13.98 2.49
N GLN A 147 -4.39 -12.70 2.32
CA GLN A 147 -3.74 -11.84 1.30
C GLN A 147 -2.30 -11.46 1.65
N GLN A 148 -1.87 -11.64 2.90
CA GLN A 148 -0.50 -11.35 3.34
C GLN A 148 0.45 -12.53 3.20
N ILE A 149 -0.01 -13.70 2.76
CA ILE A 149 0.84 -14.88 2.56
C ILE A 149 1.92 -14.55 1.54
N PRO A 150 3.20 -14.70 1.89
CA PRO A 150 4.29 -14.36 0.99
C PRO A 150 4.25 -15.24 -0.28
N ALA A 151 4.58 -14.61 -1.43
CA ALA A 151 4.59 -15.30 -2.71
C ALA A 151 6.00 -15.51 -3.29
N ARG A 152 6.95 -14.67 -2.86
CA ARG A 152 8.30 -14.63 -3.45
C ARG A 152 9.35 -15.29 -2.55
N GLY A 153 10.44 -15.73 -3.17
CA GLY A 153 11.55 -16.38 -2.48
C GLY A 153 11.21 -17.80 -2.00
N TYR A 154 12.18 -18.44 -1.36
CA TYR A 154 12.04 -19.83 -0.89
C TYR A 154 10.87 -20.01 0.07
N ILE A 155 10.79 -19.15 1.11
CA ILE A 155 9.72 -19.23 2.11
C ILE A 155 8.35 -19.03 1.47
N GLY A 156 8.21 -18.01 0.60
CA GLY A 156 6.93 -17.73 -0.04
C GLY A 156 6.43 -18.88 -0.91
N LYS A 157 7.32 -19.49 -1.71
CA LYS A 157 6.96 -20.66 -2.50
C LYS A 157 6.51 -21.82 -1.61
N LYS A 158 7.27 -22.14 -0.55
CA LYS A 158 6.94 -23.22 0.38
C LYS A 158 5.67 -22.96 1.17
N MET A 159 5.39 -21.71 1.55
CA MET A 159 4.13 -21.33 2.19
C MET A 159 2.92 -21.57 1.28
N ARG A 160 3.04 -21.24 0.00
CA ARG A 160 1.94 -21.48 -0.96
C ARG A 160 1.69 -22.94 -1.26
N GLU A 161 2.72 -23.80 -1.21
CA GLU A 161 2.61 -25.25 -1.34
C GLU A 161 1.83 -25.91 -0.18
N LEU A 162 1.54 -25.18 0.90
CA LEU A 162 0.72 -25.68 2.02
C LEU A 162 -0.77 -25.67 1.69
N PHE A 163 -1.18 -24.82 0.75
CA PHE A 163 -2.57 -24.74 0.29
C PHE A 163 -2.75 -25.73 -0.85
N ILE A 164 -3.62 -26.70 -0.64
CA ILE A 164 -3.83 -27.81 -1.56
C ILE A 164 -5.24 -27.81 -2.15
N PRO A 165 -5.43 -28.23 -3.40
CA PRO A 165 -6.78 -28.40 -3.96
C PRO A 165 -7.46 -29.62 -3.35
N GLU A 166 -8.72 -29.83 -3.68
CA GLU A 166 -9.43 -31.06 -3.39
C GLU A 166 -8.81 -32.23 -4.19
N GLU A 167 -9.08 -33.44 -3.74
CA GLU A 167 -8.66 -34.64 -4.47
C GLU A 167 -9.24 -34.63 -5.90
N GLY A 168 -8.40 -34.89 -6.89
CA GLY A 168 -8.76 -34.85 -8.31
C GLY A 168 -8.95 -33.43 -8.89
N GLN A 169 -8.76 -32.37 -8.11
CA GLN A 169 -8.83 -30.98 -8.58
C GLN A 169 -7.47 -30.32 -8.70
N GLN A 170 -7.43 -29.19 -9.39
CA GLN A 170 -6.24 -28.37 -9.57
C GLN A 170 -6.53 -26.90 -9.23
N TRP A 171 -5.49 -26.16 -8.83
CA TRP A 171 -5.55 -24.72 -8.72
C TRP A 171 -5.41 -24.07 -10.10
N ALA A 172 -6.34 -23.17 -10.43
CA ALA A 172 -6.18 -22.22 -11.52
C ALA A 172 -5.97 -20.80 -10.94
N SER A 173 -5.11 -20.02 -11.59
CA SER A 173 -4.87 -18.62 -11.21
C SER A 173 -5.09 -17.74 -12.42
N PHE A 174 -6.01 -16.79 -12.29
CA PHE A 174 -6.33 -15.80 -13.30
C PHE A 174 -5.96 -14.42 -12.78
N ASP A 175 -5.21 -13.66 -13.56
CA ASP A 175 -4.77 -12.32 -13.21
C ASP A 175 -4.90 -11.38 -14.41
N TYR A 176 -5.48 -10.20 -14.18
CA TYR A 176 -5.57 -9.18 -15.22
C TYR A 176 -4.19 -8.58 -15.48
N SER A 177 -3.75 -8.65 -16.74
CA SER A 177 -2.50 -7.99 -17.13
C SER A 177 -2.62 -6.48 -17.03
N GLN A 178 -1.84 -5.89 -16.12
CA GLN A 178 -1.71 -4.43 -15.97
C GLN A 178 -3.06 -3.70 -15.82
N GLN A 179 -3.97 -4.24 -15.02
CA GLN A 179 -5.33 -3.74 -14.88
C GLN A 179 -5.40 -2.24 -14.57
N GLU A 180 -4.70 -1.77 -13.55
CA GLU A 180 -4.73 -0.36 -13.14
C GLU A 180 -4.16 0.59 -14.21
N PRO A 181 -3.00 0.32 -14.83
CA PRO A 181 -2.51 1.08 -15.98
C PRO A 181 -3.52 1.19 -17.14
N ARG A 182 -4.19 0.09 -17.49
CA ARG A 182 -5.20 0.10 -18.55
C ARG A 182 -6.39 1.00 -18.21
N ILE A 183 -6.81 1.01 -16.94
CA ILE A 183 -7.88 1.90 -16.47
C ILE A 183 -7.45 3.37 -16.53
N VAL A 184 -6.18 3.69 -16.19
CA VAL A 184 -5.64 5.05 -16.33
C VAL A 184 -5.72 5.53 -17.78
N VAL A 185 -5.27 4.70 -18.71
CA VAL A 185 -5.31 5.02 -20.14
C VAL A 185 -6.75 5.16 -20.65
N HIS A 186 -7.65 4.27 -20.22
CA HIS A 186 -9.08 4.36 -20.57
C HIS A 186 -9.68 5.73 -20.18
N TYR A 187 -9.45 6.18 -18.95
CA TYR A 187 -9.96 7.49 -18.52
C TYR A 187 -9.24 8.66 -19.20
N ALA A 188 -7.95 8.53 -19.48
CA ALA A 188 -7.20 9.55 -20.20
C ALA A 188 -7.70 9.73 -21.66
N LEU A 189 -7.98 8.63 -22.35
CA LEU A 189 -8.59 8.63 -23.70
C LEU A 189 -10.02 9.19 -23.65
N LYS A 190 -10.85 8.72 -22.70
CA LYS A 190 -12.24 9.19 -22.56
C LYS A 190 -12.34 10.71 -22.31
N LEU A 191 -11.35 11.31 -21.68
CA LEU A 191 -11.26 12.74 -21.42
C LEU A 191 -10.41 13.49 -22.47
N GLU A 192 -10.01 12.83 -23.55
CA GLU A 192 -9.22 13.40 -24.66
C GLU A 192 -7.98 14.17 -24.16
N LEU A 193 -7.28 13.61 -23.16
CA LEU A 193 -6.17 14.30 -22.52
C LEU A 193 -4.92 14.33 -23.45
N PRO A 194 -4.09 15.40 -23.36
CA PRO A 194 -2.90 15.52 -24.19
C PRO A 194 -1.91 14.35 -24.02
N GLY A 195 -1.38 13.85 -25.14
CA GLY A 195 -0.39 12.76 -25.17
C GLY A 195 -1.00 11.36 -25.16
N THR A 196 -2.28 11.23 -25.49
CA THR A 196 -2.99 9.95 -25.62
C THR A 196 -3.14 9.43 -27.05
N ASP A 197 -2.76 10.22 -28.07
CA ASP A 197 -3.05 9.99 -29.49
C ASP A 197 -2.67 8.59 -30.03
N LYS A 198 -1.64 7.97 -29.45
CA LYS A 198 -1.16 6.65 -29.86
C LYS A 198 -1.34 5.57 -28.77
N LEU A 199 -1.90 5.93 -27.63
CA LEU A 199 -1.97 5.01 -26.51
C LEU A 199 -2.98 3.89 -26.75
N GLU A 200 -4.08 4.15 -27.45
CA GLU A 200 -5.09 3.15 -27.74
C GLU A 200 -4.50 2.00 -28.56
N ASP A 201 -3.83 2.33 -29.66
CA ASP A 201 -3.18 1.34 -30.53
C ASP A 201 -2.10 0.54 -29.80
N GLU A 202 -1.28 1.23 -28.99
CA GLU A 202 -0.20 0.59 -28.23
C GLU A 202 -0.76 -0.35 -27.15
N PHE A 203 -1.88 0.03 -26.51
CA PHE A 203 -2.49 -0.79 -25.46
C PHE A 203 -3.35 -1.95 -25.98
N ASN A 204 -3.79 -1.89 -27.21
CA ASN A 204 -4.54 -2.96 -27.86
C ASN A 204 -3.61 -4.07 -28.41
N LYS A 205 -2.30 -3.87 -28.42
CA LYS A 205 -1.34 -4.95 -28.72
C LYS A 205 -1.36 -6.03 -27.64
N GLU A 206 -1.22 -7.28 -28.05
CA GLU A 206 -1.30 -8.44 -27.15
C GLU A 206 -0.26 -8.41 -26.02
N ASP A 207 0.94 -7.92 -26.33
CA ASP A 207 2.09 -7.83 -25.42
C ASP A 207 2.32 -6.42 -24.84
N ALA A 208 1.30 -5.55 -24.88
CA ALA A 208 1.41 -4.18 -24.40
C ALA A 208 1.94 -4.11 -22.95
N ASP A 209 3.04 -3.37 -22.76
CA ASP A 209 3.62 -3.09 -21.46
C ASP A 209 3.62 -1.59 -21.17
N PHE A 210 2.65 -1.15 -20.36
CA PHE A 210 2.51 0.26 -19.96
C PHE A 210 3.80 0.86 -19.43
N HIS A 211 4.54 0.10 -18.61
CA HIS A 211 5.77 0.62 -18.02
C HIS A 211 6.86 0.81 -19.08
N GLN A 212 6.89 -0.05 -20.11
CA GLN A 212 7.80 0.10 -21.23
C GLN A 212 7.38 1.26 -22.13
N ILE A 213 6.09 1.36 -22.49
CA ILE A 213 5.55 2.47 -23.29
C ILE A 213 5.90 3.81 -22.64
N VAL A 214 5.68 3.95 -21.33
CA VAL A 214 6.03 5.17 -20.59
C VAL A 214 7.54 5.37 -20.49
N ALA A 215 8.33 4.31 -20.35
CA ALA A 215 9.79 4.38 -20.35
C ALA A 215 10.31 4.97 -21.64
N ASP A 216 9.78 4.51 -22.78
CA ASP A 216 10.15 4.96 -24.11
C ASP A 216 9.72 6.44 -24.33
N MET A 217 8.49 6.79 -23.96
CA MET A 217 7.99 8.17 -24.03
C MET A 217 8.84 9.14 -23.20
N ALA A 218 9.21 8.75 -22.00
CA ALA A 218 9.97 9.58 -21.05
C ALA A 218 11.49 9.49 -21.22
N ASN A 219 11.99 8.58 -22.05
CA ASN A 219 13.42 8.25 -22.19
C ASN A 219 14.10 7.89 -20.85
N ILE A 220 13.48 6.97 -20.11
CA ILE A 220 13.95 6.46 -18.82
C ILE A 220 13.93 4.94 -18.82
N SER A 221 14.58 4.31 -17.83
CA SER A 221 14.52 2.84 -17.73
C SER A 221 13.11 2.35 -17.35
N ARG A 222 12.73 1.17 -17.81
CA ARG A 222 11.46 0.52 -17.45
C ARG A 222 11.26 0.39 -15.93
N THR A 223 12.33 0.17 -15.18
CA THR A 223 12.29 0.09 -13.71
C THR A 223 11.94 1.45 -13.09
N GLN A 224 12.53 2.52 -13.60
CA GLN A 224 12.20 3.90 -13.18
C GLN A 224 10.75 4.24 -13.55
N ALA A 225 10.34 3.96 -14.78
CA ALA A 225 8.96 4.16 -15.23
C ALA A 225 7.96 3.41 -14.35
N LYS A 226 8.22 2.15 -14.01
CA LYS A 226 7.38 1.37 -13.09
C LYS A 226 7.24 2.04 -11.71
N THR A 227 8.34 2.49 -11.13
CA THR A 227 8.35 3.15 -9.82
C THR A 227 7.58 4.48 -9.87
N ILE A 228 7.80 5.27 -10.92
CA ILE A 228 7.13 6.56 -11.12
C ILE A 228 5.63 6.37 -11.35
N ASN A 229 5.25 5.48 -12.27
CA ASN A 229 3.85 5.20 -12.60
C ASN A 229 3.05 4.76 -11.37
N LEU A 230 3.52 3.73 -10.68
CA LEU A 230 2.87 3.26 -9.46
C LEU A 230 2.83 4.36 -8.40
N GLY A 231 3.93 5.09 -8.23
CA GLY A 231 3.98 6.18 -7.29
C GLY A 231 2.97 7.29 -7.58
N LEU A 232 2.85 7.72 -8.82
CA LEU A 232 1.93 8.78 -9.22
C LEU A 232 0.46 8.37 -9.08
N PHE A 233 0.13 7.13 -9.42
CA PHE A 233 -1.23 6.60 -9.18
C PHE A 233 -1.61 6.62 -7.69
N TYR A 234 -0.60 6.58 -6.81
CA TYR A 234 -0.76 6.67 -5.35
C TYR A 234 -0.47 8.06 -4.78
N GLY A 235 -0.39 9.10 -5.62
CA GLY A 235 -0.16 10.48 -5.18
C GLY A 235 1.26 10.74 -4.67
N MET A 236 2.26 10.06 -5.23
CA MET A 236 3.66 10.24 -4.85
C MET A 236 4.18 11.61 -5.30
N GLY A 237 4.69 12.37 -4.34
CA GLY A 237 5.43 13.62 -4.63
C GLY A 237 6.95 13.39 -4.83
N LYS A 238 7.66 14.47 -5.21
CA LYS A 238 9.09 14.47 -5.53
C LYS A 238 9.99 13.88 -4.42
N LEU A 239 9.72 14.19 -3.15
CA LEU A 239 10.48 13.67 -2.01
C LEU A 239 10.38 12.15 -1.84
N LYS A 240 9.22 11.58 -2.15
CA LYS A 240 9.05 10.14 -2.11
C LYS A 240 9.74 9.48 -3.29
N LEU A 241 9.64 10.07 -4.50
CA LEU A 241 10.35 9.61 -5.69
C LEU A 241 11.87 9.58 -5.46
N GLN A 242 12.43 10.65 -4.88
CA GLN A 242 13.83 10.73 -4.51
C GLN A 242 14.27 9.53 -3.65
N ARG A 243 13.49 9.20 -2.62
CA ARG A 243 13.80 8.09 -1.71
C ARG A 243 13.67 6.72 -2.35
N GLU A 244 12.63 6.51 -3.13
CA GLU A 244 12.36 5.22 -3.79
C GLU A 244 13.43 4.88 -4.86
N LEU A 245 13.96 5.88 -5.54
CA LEU A 245 14.99 5.71 -6.58
C LEU A 245 16.42 5.96 -6.08
N GLY A 246 16.60 6.38 -4.83
CA GLY A 246 17.91 6.70 -4.27
C GLY A 246 18.63 7.87 -4.97
N LEU A 247 17.87 8.82 -5.54
CA LEU A 247 18.42 9.96 -6.30
C LEU A 247 18.73 11.14 -5.37
N ASP A 248 19.64 12.02 -5.82
CA ASP A 248 19.79 13.33 -5.22
C ASP A 248 18.56 14.23 -5.49
N PRO A 249 18.34 15.29 -4.69
CA PRO A 249 17.15 16.14 -4.79
C PRO A 249 16.97 16.80 -6.16
N ASN A 250 18.06 17.24 -6.81
CA ASN A 250 18.00 17.92 -8.11
C ASN A 250 17.64 16.94 -9.21
N ARG A 251 18.29 15.78 -9.25
CA ARG A 251 18.02 14.73 -10.22
C ARG A 251 16.60 14.19 -10.08
N ALA A 252 16.10 14.01 -8.86
CA ALA A 252 14.72 13.61 -8.62
C ALA A 252 13.71 14.66 -9.14
N LYS A 253 14.01 15.95 -8.95
CA LYS A 253 13.19 17.05 -9.46
C LYS A 253 13.19 17.10 -10.99
N GLU A 254 14.34 16.98 -11.62
CA GLU A 254 14.49 16.90 -13.08
C GLU A 254 13.69 15.75 -13.65
N LEU A 255 13.93 14.53 -13.18
CA LEU A 255 13.24 13.32 -13.63
C LEU A 255 11.71 13.43 -13.45
N PHE A 256 11.24 13.98 -12.34
CA PHE A 256 9.83 14.21 -12.10
C PHE A 256 9.22 15.18 -13.12
N ASN A 257 9.94 16.26 -13.46
CA ASN A 257 9.48 17.25 -14.42
C ASN A 257 9.55 16.70 -15.86
N GLU A 258 10.63 16.03 -16.23
CA GLU A 258 10.78 15.37 -17.54
C GLU A 258 9.65 14.38 -17.79
N TYR A 259 9.35 13.52 -16.79
CA TYR A 259 8.24 12.59 -16.87
C TYR A 259 6.92 13.30 -17.13
N HIS A 260 6.58 14.32 -16.36
CA HIS A 260 5.32 15.03 -16.52
C HIS A 260 5.20 15.82 -17.82
N ASN A 261 6.32 16.26 -18.41
CA ASN A 261 6.33 16.92 -19.71
C ASN A 261 6.11 15.93 -20.85
N LYS A 262 6.68 14.73 -20.74
CA LYS A 262 6.60 13.69 -21.79
C LYS A 262 5.38 12.77 -21.65
N VAL A 263 4.83 12.65 -20.43
CA VAL A 263 3.65 11.84 -20.11
C VAL A 263 2.60 12.71 -19.39
N PRO A 264 2.07 13.74 -20.07
CA PRO A 264 1.23 14.77 -19.45
C PRO A 264 -0.13 14.24 -18.99
N PHE A 265 -0.68 13.21 -19.64
CA PHE A 265 -2.04 12.70 -19.38
C PHE A 265 -2.24 12.21 -17.95
N VAL A 266 -1.23 11.60 -17.30
CA VAL A 266 -1.35 11.10 -15.92
C VAL A 266 -1.57 12.25 -14.93
N ARG A 267 -0.78 13.33 -15.09
CA ARG A 267 -0.92 14.52 -14.25
C ARG A 267 -2.24 15.25 -14.51
N ARG A 268 -2.60 15.41 -15.77
CA ARG A 268 -3.88 16.03 -16.17
C ARG A 268 -5.07 15.27 -15.62
N LEU A 269 -5.09 13.95 -15.79
CA LEU A 269 -6.14 13.10 -15.23
C LEU A 269 -6.25 13.29 -13.71
N SER A 270 -5.13 13.30 -13.00
CA SER A 270 -5.14 13.53 -11.55
C SER A 270 -5.74 14.90 -11.19
N GLN A 271 -5.39 15.97 -11.92
CA GLN A 271 -5.90 17.32 -11.68
C GLN A 271 -7.40 17.43 -11.93
N GLU A 272 -7.89 16.88 -13.06
CA GLU A 272 -9.32 16.87 -13.39
C GLU A 272 -10.13 16.10 -12.34
N LEU A 273 -9.64 14.95 -11.90
CA LEU A 273 -10.31 14.16 -10.89
C LEU A 273 -10.32 14.82 -9.50
N ILE A 274 -9.24 15.52 -9.13
CA ILE A 274 -9.19 16.29 -7.88
C ILE A 274 -10.21 17.44 -7.93
N LYS A 275 -10.26 18.17 -9.06
CA LYS A 275 -11.22 19.24 -9.28
C LYS A 275 -12.64 18.70 -9.19
N PHE A 276 -12.97 17.66 -9.94
CA PHE A 276 -14.29 17.03 -9.93
C PHE A 276 -14.68 16.52 -8.53
N ALA A 277 -13.75 15.90 -7.80
CA ALA A 277 -14.00 15.40 -6.44
C ALA A 277 -14.23 16.53 -5.44
N LYS A 278 -13.59 17.68 -5.60
CA LYS A 278 -13.85 18.88 -4.77
C LYS A 278 -15.22 19.48 -5.04
N GLU A 279 -15.61 19.58 -6.31
CA GLU A 279 -16.89 20.17 -6.72
C GLU A 279 -18.08 19.26 -6.37
N ASN A 280 -17.99 17.98 -6.71
CA ASN A 280 -19.10 17.04 -6.61
C ASN A 280 -19.12 16.23 -5.31
N LYS A 281 -18.06 16.25 -4.51
CA LYS A 281 -17.87 15.46 -3.27
C LYS A 281 -17.94 13.95 -3.45
N LEU A 282 -17.86 13.48 -4.71
CA LEU A 282 -17.92 12.06 -5.07
C LEU A 282 -17.22 11.80 -6.42
N LEU A 283 -16.93 10.52 -6.68
CA LEU A 283 -16.46 9.99 -7.97
C LEU A 283 -17.18 8.67 -8.24
N PHE A 284 -17.34 8.34 -9.53
CA PHE A 284 -17.90 7.05 -9.97
C PHE A 284 -16.82 6.17 -10.60
N THR A 285 -16.79 4.90 -10.23
CA THR A 285 -15.94 3.87 -10.85
C THR A 285 -16.52 3.44 -12.21
N LEU A 286 -15.83 2.53 -12.92
CA LEU A 286 -16.30 1.96 -14.20
C LEU A 286 -17.65 1.23 -14.12
N HIS A 287 -18.04 0.79 -12.94
CA HIS A 287 -19.32 0.13 -12.68
C HIS A 287 -20.25 0.98 -11.80
N ASP A 288 -20.20 2.29 -11.95
CA ASP A 288 -21.07 3.27 -11.31
C ASP A 288 -21.13 3.21 -9.78
N ARG A 289 -20.14 2.54 -9.16
CA ARG A 289 -19.99 2.60 -7.72
C ARG A 289 -19.36 3.94 -7.34
N PHE A 290 -19.96 4.66 -6.41
CA PHE A 290 -19.47 5.95 -5.97
C PHE A 290 -18.46 5.86 -4.82
N CYS A 291 -17.48 6.75 -4.85
CA CYS A 291 -16.54 7.05 -3.76
C CYS A 291 -16.82 8.46 -3.23
N ARG A 292 -17.14 8.58 -1.96
CA ARG A 292 -17.48 9.89 -1.34
C ARG A 292 -16.26 10.60 -0.79
N PHE A 293 -16.29 11.96 -0.85
CA PHE A 293 -15.34 12.88 -0.24
C PHE A 293 -16.10 13.86 0.67
N ASN A 294 -16.88 13.31 1.59
CA ASN A 294 -17.81 14.03 2.46
C ASN A 294 -17.19 14.45 3.80
N LYS A 295 -15.91 14.28 3.99
CA LYS A 295 -15.17 14.82 5.13
C LYS A 295 -14.45 16.08 4.70
N TRP A 296 -14.34 17.03 5.63
CA TRP A 296 -13.67 18.30 5.45
C TRP A 296 -12.49 18.42 6.41
N GLU A 297 -11.50 19.20 6.02
CA GLU A 297 -10.31 19.49 6.82
C GLU A 297 -9.86 20.92 6.61
N THR A 298 -9.18 21.51 7.60
CA THR A 298 -8.58 22.83 7.43
C THR A 298 -7.48 22.82 6.37
N THR A 299 -7.36 23.91 5.61
CA THR A 299 -6.25 24.12 4.67
C THR A 299 -4.98 24.54 5.39
N ASN A 300 -5.08 25.10 6.61
CA ASN A 300 -3.96 25.53 7.43
C ASN A 300 -3.39 24.31 8.19
N LYS A 301 -2.44 23.61 7.55
CA LYS A 301 -1.74 22.46 8.13
C LYS A 301 -0.29 22.81 8.36
N GLU A 302 0.17 22.61 9.58
CA GLU A 302 1.57 22.79 9.93
C GLU A 302 2.42 21.64 9.43
N TRP A 303 3.60 21.97 8.88
CA TRP A 303 4.57 20.97 8.49
C TRP A 303 5.44 20.58 9.69
N ASN A 304 5.46 19.30 10.03
CA ASN A 304 6.35 18.78 11.06
C ASN A 304 7.65 18.25 10.41
N PRO A 305 8.78 18.94 10.59
CA PRO A 305 10.06 18.56 9.98
C PRO A 305 10.65 17.26 10.57
N GLU A 306 10.33 16.92 11.83
CA GLU A 306 10.84 15.71 12.48
C GLU A 306 10.23 14.46 11.88
N THR A 307 8.92 14.48 11.67
CA THR A 307 8.18 13.36 11.06
C THR A 307 8.16 13.40 9.54
N ASN A 308 8.55 14.54 8.94
CA ASN A 308 8.45 14.84 7.53
C ASN A 308 7.01 14.63 6.99
N ARG A 309 6.02 15.11 7.75
CA ARG A 309 4.59 15.04 7.45
C ARG A 309 3.89 16.31 7.93
N PHE A 310 2.76 16.61 7.32
CA PHE A 310 1.84 17.60 7.90
C PHE A 310 1.23 17.04 9.20
N THR A 311 0.97 17.94 10.14
CA THR A 311 0.22 17.61 11.37
C THR A 311 -1.14 17.05 11.02
N GLU A 312 -1.57 16.04 11.77
CA GLU A 312 -2.93 15.53 11.64
C GLU A 312 -3.91 16.59 12.15
N VAL A 313 -4.93 16.86 11.33
CA VAL A 313 -5.98 17.81 11.66
C VAL A 313 -7.32 17.09 11.82
N PRO A 314 -8.24 17.59 12.61
CA PRO A 314 -9.58 17.04 12.75
C PRO A 314 -10.29 16.95 11.40
N LEU A 315 -11.11 15.89 11.25
CA LEU A 315 -11.98 15.70 10.10
C LEU A 315 -13.42 16.04 10.51
N TYR A 316 -14.04 16.89 9.75
CA TYR A 316 -15.36 17.42 9.98
C TYR A 316 -16.37 16.89 8.93
N THR A 317 -17.64 16.88 9.25
CA THR A 317 -18.70 16.99 8.24
C THR A 317 -18.69 18.41 7.66
N GLU A 318 -19.39 18.66 6.56
CA GLU A 318 -19.48 20.01 5.98
C GLU A 318 -20.10 21.00 6.96
N HIS A 319 -21.13 20.58 7.67
CA HIS A 319 -21.78 21.41 8.68
C HIS A 319 -20.83 21.79 9.82
N GLU A 320 -20.17 20.79 10.42
CA GLU A 320 -19.18 21.01 11.48
C GLU A 320 -18.02 21.91 11.04
N ALA A 321 -17.56 21.77 9.79
CA ALA A 321 -16.51 22.61 9.25
C ALA A 321 -16.96 24.07 9.10
N LYS A 322 -18.21 24.31 8.67
CA LYS A 322 -18.81 25.66 8.59
C LYS A 322 -18.98 26.29 9.96
N GLU A 323 -19.42 25.53 10.96
CA GLU A 323 -19.51 26.02 12.34
C GLU A 323 -18.15 26.32 12.96
N ALA A 324 -17.16 25.46 12.73
CA ALA A 324 -15.78 25.68 13.16
C ALA A 324 -15.18 26.93 12.50
N TYR A 325 -15.40 27.13 11.21
CA TYR A 325 -14.98 28.34 10.50
C TYR A 325 -15.65 29.62 11.05
N LYS A 326 -16.96 29.56 11.31
CA LYS A 326 -17.69 30.64 11.91
C LYS A 326 -17.13 31.01 13.28
N ALA A 327 -16.89 30.03 14.15
CA ALA A 327 -16.30 30.24 15.46
C ALA A 327 -14.89 30.87 15.36
N GLU A 328 -14.04 30.41 14.43
CA GLU A 328 -12.73 30.98 14.17
C GLU A 328 -12.79 32.44 13.72
N MET A 329 -13.74 32.78 12.85
CA MET A 329 -13.94 34.16 12.38
C MET A 329 -14.45 35.09 13.50
N LEU A 330 -15.37 34.62 14.32
CA LEU A 330 -15.89 35.35 15.47
C LEU A 330 -14.80 35.67 16.50
N ASP A 331 -13.94 34.68 16.81
CA ASP A 331 -12.81 34.87 17.74
C ASP A 331 -11.79 35.89 17.20
N LYS A 332 -11.46 35.76 15.90
CA LYS A 332 -10.43 36.59 15.26
C LYS A 332 -10.83 38.03 15.05
N TYR A 333 -12.10 38.32 14.71
CA TYR A 333 -12.53 39.66 14.25
C TYR A 333 -13.49 40.35 15.19
N LYS A 334 -14.02 39.70 16.20
CA LYS A 334 -15.16 40.19 17.04
C LYS A 334 -16.43 40.44 16.20
N GLU A 335 -17.57 40.19 16.76
CA GLU A 335 -18.89 40.14 16.08
C GLU A 335 -19.21 41.33 15.16
N ASN A 336 -18.84 42.54 15.57
CA ASN A 336 -19.15 43.79 14.85
C ASN A 336 -18.13 44.15 13.74
N LYS A 337 -17.11 43.33 13.48
CA LYS A 337 -16.06 43.59 12.48
C LYS A 337 -15.97 42.50 11.42
N ILE A 338 -16.79 41.46 11.49
CA ILE A 338 -16.82 40.40 10.50
C ILE A 338 -17.50 40.92 9.22
N ASP A 339 -16.86 40.67 8.07
CA ASP A 339 -17.48 40.87 6.77
C ASP A 339 -18.78 40.04 6.70
N PRO A 340 -19.96 40.63 6.41
CA PRO A 340 -21.20 39.89 6.25
C PRO A 340 -21.12 38.71 5.28
N ASN A 341 -20.21 38.78 4.31
CA ASN A 341 -19.98 37.75 3.28
C ASN A 341 -18.82 36.79 3.64
N TYR A 342 -18.40 36.73 4.92
CA TYR A 342 -17.27 35.91 5.31
C TYR A 342 -17.40 34.42 4.90
N MET A 343 -18.63 33.90 4.77
CA MET A 343 -18.88 32.54 4.32
C MET A 343 -18.44 32.27 2.88
N ASP A 344 -18.33 33.28 2.02
CA ASP A 344 -17.86 33.18 0.65
C ASP A 344 -16.38 32.78 0.59
N TYR A 345 -15.67 32.99 1.70
CA TYR A 345 -14.26 32.63 1.83
C TYR A 345 -14.05 31.26 2.50
N PHE A 346 -15.10 30.55 2.90
CA PHE A 346 -15.02 29.27 3.61
C PHE A 346 -14.08 28.26 2.94
N GLU A 347 -14.17 28.09 1.62
CA GLU A 347 -13.35 27.14 0.88
C GLU A 347 -11.85 27.50 0.80
N ARG A 348 -11.45 28.71 1.24
CA ARG A 348 -10.03 29.07 1.41
C ARG A 348 -9.45 28.50 2.70
N TYR A 349 -10.27 28.28 3.71
CA TYR A 349 -9.88 27.81 5.03
C TYR A 349 -10.17 26.33 5.25
N TYR A 350 -11.19 25.81 4.59
CA TYR A 350 -11.58 24.41 4.65
C TYR A 350 -11.74 23.81 3.26
N THR A 351 -11.40 22.55 3.11
CA THR A 351 -11.49 21.84 1.83
C THR A 351 -11.96 20.40 2.04
N PRO A 352 -12.65 19.79 1.06
CA PRO A 352 -12.94 18.36 1.14
C PRO A 352 -11.68 17.53 1.32
N ALA A 353 -11.66 16.74 2.38
CA ALA A 353 -10.52 15.92 2.78
C ALA A 353 -10.22 14.80 1.77
N PHE A 354 -8.96 14.46 1.63
CA PHE A 354 -8.48 13.33 0.83
C PHE A 354 -8.72 13.44 -0.68
N THR A 355 -9.14 14.59 -1.22
CA THR A 355 -9.37 14.75 -2.66
C THR A 355 -8.09 14.51 -3.50
N TYR A 356 -6.91 14.73 -2.93
CA TYR A 356 -5.65 14.38 -3.55
C TYR A 356 -5.49 12.88 -3.86
N LYS A 357 -6.33 12.02 -3.26
CA LYS A 357 -6.41 10.57 -3.54
C LYS A 357 -7.44 10.22 -4.61
N ALA A 358 -8.05 11.19 -5.28
CA ALA A 358 -9.13 10.97 -6.24
C ALA A 358 -8.73 9.97 -7.35
N LEU A 359 -7.58 10.17 -7.99
CA LEU A 359 -7.05 9.25 -8.99
C LEU A 359 -6.89 7.83 -8.42
N ASN A 360 -6.26 7.70 -7.26
CA ASN A 360 -6.07 6.39 -6.62
C ASN A 360 -7.40 5.69 -6.32
N ARG A 361 -8.38 6.41 -5.77
CA ARG A 361 -9.70 5.85 -5.44
C ARG A 361 -10.45 5.41 -6.68
N LEU A 362 -10.39 6.21 -7.76
CA LEU A 362 -11.02 5.86 -9.03
C LEU A 362 -10.41 4.60 -9.64
N ILE A 363 -9.09 4.57 -9.78
CA ILE A 363 -8.39 3.47 -10.46
C ILE A 363 -8.50 2.17 -9.66
N GLN A 364 -8.17 2.20 -8.38
CA GLN A 364 -8.29 1.00 -7.53
C GLN A 364 -9.72 0.55 -7.35
N GLY A 365 -10.66 1.49 -7.28
CA GLY A 365 -12.09 1.18 -7.19
C GLY A 365 -12.59 0.48 -8.43
N SER A 366 -12.29 1.01 -9.60
CA SER A 366 -12.65 0.40 -10.89
C SER A 366 -12.02 -0.97 -11.08
N ALA A 367 -10.74 -1.14 -10.72
CA ALA A 367 -10.06 -2.43 -10.73
C ALA A 367 -10.73 -3.45 -9.79
N ALA A 368 -11.11 -3.01 -8.58
CA ALA A 368 -11.82 -3.87 -7.63
C ALA A 368 -13.18 -4.31 -8.17
N ASP A 369 -13.92 -3.42 -8.82
CA ASP A 369 -15.24 -3.72 -9.36
C ASP A 369 -15.16 -4.71 -10.54
N MET A 370 -14.18 -4.54 -11.45
CA MET A 370 -13.92 -5.50 -12.52
C MET A 370 -13.60 -6.89 -11.98
N THR A 371 -12.72 -6.96 -10.96
CA THR A 371 -12.36 -8.24 -10.32
C THR A 371 -13.57 -8.88 -9.66
N LYS A 372 -14.41 -8.11 -8.96
CA LYS A 372 -15.63 -8.61 -8.34
C LYS A 372 -16.65 -9.12 -9.36
N LYS A 373 -16.77 -8.43 -10.50
CA LYS A 373 -17.61 -8.90 -11.59
C LYS A 373 -17.11 -10.25 -12.13
N ALA A 374 -15.82 -10.35 -12.43
CA ALA A 374 -15.23 -11.61 -12.89
C ALA A 374 -15.44 -12.76 -11.89
N MET A 375 -15.35 -12.49 -10.59
CA MET A 375 -15.63 -13.50 -9.55
C MET A 375 -17.07 -13.99 -9.59
N VAL A 376 -18.03 -13.10 -9.82
CA VAL A 376 -19.45 -13.45 -9.98
C VAL A 376 -19.66 -14.28 -11.24
N ASP A 377 -19.09 -13.83 -12.37
CA ASP A 377 -19.24 -14.51 -13.66
C ASP A 377 -18.59 -15.92 -13.65
N LEU A 378 -17.56 -16.14 -12.85
CA LEU A 378 -16.94 -17.47 -12.67
C LEU A 378 -17.68 -18.36 -11.66
N HIS A 379 -18.49 -17.77 -10.78
CA HIS A 379 -19.25 -18.48 -9.76
C HIS A 379 -20.58 -19.01 -10.32
N GLU A 380 -21.19 -18.32 -11.29
CA GLU A 380 -22.42 -18.73 -12.01
C GLU A 380 -22.16 -19.83 -13.02
#